data_9f4ee12c173595d6ec993864dd4eaca9
#
_entry.id   9f4ee12c173595d6ec993864dd4eaca9
#
_cell.length_a   1.000
_cell.length_b   1.000
_cell.length_c   1.000
_cell.angle_alpha   90.00
_cell.angle_beta   90.00
_cell.angle_gamma   90.00
#
_symmetry.space_group_name_H-M   'P 1'
#
loop_
_entity.id
_entity.type
_entity.pdbx_description
1 polymer ?
#
loop_
_entity_poly.entity_id
_entity_poly.type
_entity_poly.pdbx_seq_one_letter_code
_entity_poly.pdbx_strand_id
1 'polypeptide(L)'
;LLEREARLGGILKQCIHDGFGLHHFGEQLSGPEYAERFEDELYKRNIEYSTLTFVTKIDKNGDGSFSVHTVGRSGVSIFTAKALVLATGCRERTAKQVFIHGTRPAGVFTAGTAQHFTNLLGLMPAKKCVILGSGDIALIMARRLTLEGAKVLGVYEAKPTPSGLTRNLHQCLHDYDIPLHLSHTVTRVFGVDRLEAVEISKVDENMTPIPGTQSRVECDTLILSVGLIPENELAESVGVKLDPRTKGPVCDGQCMTSIDGVFSCGNALHVNDLVDFVSQNAEQAGKSAAAYSGRERRLIEITPGDGLLYAVPQRLNLNEDNSKTDLYFRVREEENNCVLHIYADGKEILKKRYAF
;
A
#
# COMPACT_ATOMS: atom_id res chain seq x y z
N LEU A 1 3.67 4.66 21.09
CA LEU A 1 3.64 3.99 19.79
C LEU A 1 3.78 2.47 20.00
N LEU A 2 2.98 1.67 19.27
CA LEU A 2 3.07 0.20 19.30
C LEU A 2 3.51 -0.29 17.92
N GLU A 3 4.56 -1.11 17.85
CA GLU A 3 5.13 -1.66 16.61
C GLU A 3 5.30 -3.18 16.74
N ARG A 4 4.77 -3.93 15.75
CA ARG A 4 4.88 -5.41 15.74
C ARG A 4 6.28 -5.91 15.37
N GLU A 5 7.01 -5.15 14.56
CA GLU A 5 8.36 -5.50 14.13
C GLU A 5 9.41 -5.22 15.22
N ALA A 6 10.60 -5.78 15.04
CA ALA A 6 11.72 -5.57 15.95
C ALA A 6 12.35 -4.16 15.84
N ARG A 7 12.10 -3.46 14.74
CA ARG A 7 12.64 -2.12 14.45
C ARG A 7 11.53 -1.24 13.90
N LEU A 8 11.62 0.06 14.17
CA LEU A 8 10.79 1.08 13.55
C LEU A 8 11.08 1.20 12.04
N GLY A 9 10.40 2.10 11.34
CA GLY A 9 10.61 2.42 9.92
C GLY A 9 9.75 1.61 8.94
N GLY A 10 8.96 0.64 9.43
CA GLY A 10 7.99 -0.10 8.62
C GLY A 10 8.62 -0.75 7.38
N ILE A 11 7.89 -0.73 6.27
CA ILE A 11 8.32 -1.32 4.98
C ILE A 11 9.51 -0.58 4.35
N LEU A 12 9.73 0.68 4.68
CA LEU A 12 10.81 1.49 4.11
C LEU A 12 12.20 0.92 4.40
N LYS A 13 12.38 0.20 5.50
CA LYS A 13 13.65 -0.46 5.85
C LYS A 13 14.23 -1.32 4.73
N GLN A 14 13.37 -1.95 3.93
CA GLN A 14 13.79 -2.83 2.82
C GLN A 14 13.82 -2.12 1.47
N CYS A 15 13.31 -0.90 1.37
CA CYS A 15 13.25 -0.11 0.13
C CYS A 15 14.58 0.64 -0.09
N ILE A 16 15.66 -0.09 -0.38
CA ILE A 16 17.02 0.47 -0.50
C ILE A 16 17.25 1.31 -1.77
N HIS A 17 16.27 1.34 -2.70
CA HIS A 17 16.30 2.24 -3.86
C HIS A 17 16.00 3.68 -3.47
N ASP A 18 16.39 4.62 -4.29
CA ASP A 18 16.11 6.04 -4.15
C ASP A 18 14.70 6.42 -4.65
N GLY A 19 14.31 7.68 -4.42
CA GLY A 19 13.06 8.27 -4.90
C GLY A 19 12.09 8.67 -3.79
N PHE A 20 12.50 8.64 -2.54
CA PHE A 20 11.72 9.07 -1.39
C PHE A 20 12.13 10.47 -0.91
N GLY A 21 11.19 11.24 -0.36
CA GLY A 21 11.47 12.48 0.36
C GLY A 21 11.52 13.76 -0.49
N LEU A 22 11.35 13.67 -1.80
CA LEU A 22 11.47 14.83 -2.68
C LEU A 22 10.44 15.93 -2.34
N HIS A 23 9.21 15.55 -2.01
CA HIS A 23 8.15 16.52 -1.66
C HIS A 23 8.17 16.91 -0.18
N HIS A 24 8.57 15.99 0.71
CA HIS A 24 8.52 16.22 2.15
C HIS A 24 9.82 16.90 2.68
N PHE A 25 10.98 16.42 2.25
CA PHE A 25 12.28 16.92 2.69
C PHE A 25 13.02 17.77 1.66
N GLY A 26 12.56 17.81 0.39
CA GLY A 26 13.27 18.45 -0.71
C GLY A 26 14.57 17.72 -1.12
N GLU A 27 14.75 16.49 -0.66
CA GLU A 27 15.92 15.65 -0.87
C GLU A 27 15.49 14.30 -1.46
N GLN A 28 16.37 13.69 -2.24
CA GLN A 28 16.15 12.35 -2.78
C GLN A 28 16.86 11.34 -1.87
N LEU A 29 16.08 10.57 -1.14
CA LEU A 29 16.52 9.61 -0.13
C LEU A 29 16.20 8.18 -0.55
N SER A 30 16.91 7.22 0.03
CA SER A 30 16.48 5.82 0.07
C SER A 30 15.39 5.64 1.15
N GLY A 31 14.68 4.49 1.11
CA GLY A 31 13.65 4.18 2.11
C GLY A 31 14.19 4.18 3.56
N PRO A 32 15.32 3.51 3.85
CA PRO A 32 15.94 3.57 5.19
C PRO A 32 16.28 4.98 5.66
N GLU A 33 16.91 5.81 4.80
CA GLU A 33 17.23 7.20 5.14
C GLU A 33 15.98 8.03 5.42
N TYR A 34 14.93 7.83 4.64
CA TYR A 34 13.64 8.48 4.86
C TYR A 34 13.03 8.08 6.22
N ALA A 35 13.05 6.80 6.55
CA ALA A 35 12.54 6.30 7.83
C ALA A 35 13.35 6.84 9.01
N GLU A 36 14.69 6.87 8.90
CA GLU A 36 15.60 7.36 9.93
C GLU A 36 15.31 8.82 10.32
N ARG A 37 14.93 9.67 9.35
CA ARG A 37 14.53 11.07 9.66
C ARG A 37 13.36 11.13 10.65
N PHE A 38 12.37 10.25 10.51
CA PHE A 38 11.24 10.19 11.45
C PHE A 38 11.56 9.49 12.75
N GLU A 39 12.44 8.48 12.74
CA GLU A 39 12.95 7.85 13.96
C GLU A 39 13.73 8.86 14.80
N ASP A 40 14.59 9.68 14.19
CA ASP A 40 15.31 10.77 14.85
C ASP A 40 14.34 11.76 15.53
N GLU A 41 13.26 12.16 14.84
CA GLU A 41 12.25 13.05 15.42
C GLU A 41 11.52 12.39 16.60
N LEU A 42 11.25 11.09 16.54
CA LEU A 42 10.66 10.34 17.64
C LEU A 42 11.59 10.34 18.86
N TYR A 43 12.89 10.07 18.66
CA TYR A 43 13.89 10.08 19.73
C TYR A 43 14.11 11.48 20.33
N LYS A 44 14.24 12.51 19.51
CA LYS A 44 14.37 13.90 19.96
C LYS A 44 13.19 14.37 20.82
N ARG A 45 11.99 13.87 20.52
CA ARG A 45 10.76 14.22 21.26
C ARG A 45 10.49 13.30 22.45
N ASN A 46 11.35 12.31 22.72
CA ASN A 46 11.19 11.31 23.77
C ASN A 46 9.82 10.61 23.72
N ILE A 47 9.35 10.25 22.52
CA ILE A 47 8.07 9.54 22.36
C ILE A 47 8.24 8.08 22.78
N GLU A 48 7.43 7.63 23.73
CA GLU A 48 7.43 6.24 24.17
C GLU A 48 6.98 5.31 23.05
N TYR A 49 7.70 4.21 22.86
CA TYR A 49 7.37 3.18 21.89
C TYR A 49 7.69 1.77 22.40
N SER A 50 6.96 0.80 21.88
CA SER A 50 7.18 -0.63 22.17
C SER A 50 7.25 -1.39 20.85
N THR A 51 8.40 -1.97 20.55
CA THR A 51 8.60 -2.90 19.43
C THR A 51 8.23 -4.32 19.84
N LEU A 52 8.11 -5.24 18.86
CA LEU A 52 7.68 -6.63 19.05
C LEU A 52 6.38 -6.71 19.86
N THR A 53 5.51 -5.74 19.65
CA THR A 53 4.23 -5.60 20.35
C THR A 53 3.10 -5.66 19.34
N PHE A 54 2.45 -6.83 19.26
CA PHE A 54 1.39 -7.10 18.31
C PHE A 54 0.03 -6.76 18.94
N VAL A 55 -0.73 -5.86 18.32
CA VAL A 55 -2.11 -5.55 18.72
C VAL A 55 -3.03 -6.66 18.21
N THR A 56 -3.72 -7.32 19.14
CA THR A 56 -4.61 -8.45 18.83
C THR A 56 -6.08 -8.05 18.74
N LYS A 57 -6.48 -7.02 19.50
CA LYS A 57 -7.86 -6.57 19.61
C LYS A 57 -7.93 -5.14 20.14
N ILE A 58 -8.97 -4.43 19.75
CA ILE A 58 -9.30 -3.10 20.29
C ILE A 58 -10.77 -3.14 20.72
N ASP A 59 -11.06 -2.72 21.95
CA ASP A 59 -12.42 -2.56 22.47
C ASP A 59 -12.69 -1.09 22.78
N LYS A 60 -13.88 -0.61 22.46
CA LYS A 60 -14.35 0.71 22.89
C LYS A 60 -15.03 0.59 24.23
N ASN A 61 -14.59 1.36 25.22
CA ASN A 61 -15.12 1.36 26.58
C ASN A 61 -16.37 2.24 26.71
N GLY A 62 -17.13 2.04 27.79
CA GLY A 62 -18.35 2.81 28.06
C GLY A 62 -18.12 4.31 28.31
N ASP A 63 -16.91 4.70 28.72
CA ASP A 63 -16.49 6.11 28.91
C ASP A 63 -15.99 6.77 27.62
N GLY A 64 -15.99 6.04 26.49
CA GLY A 64 -15.52 6.50 25.20
C GLY A 64 -14.03 6.29 24.95
N SER A 65 -13.26 5.83 25.94
CA SER A 65 -11.87 5.41 25.77
C SER A 65 -11.76 4.07 25.04
N PHE A 66 -10.53 3.64 24.74
CA PHE A 66 -10.24 2.40 24.04
C PHE A 66 -9.29 1.53 24.87
N SER A 67 -9.56 0.23 24.95
CA SER A 67 -8.67 -0.79 25.47
C SER A 67 -7.98 -1.51 24.32
N VAL A 68 -6.65 -1.36 24.21
CA VAL A 68 -5.82 -1.95 23.15
C VAL A 68 -5.11 -3.18 23.73
N HIS A 69 -5.53 -4.37 23.31
CA HIS A 69 -4.97 -5.64 23.74
C HIS A 69 -3.76 -6.00 22.89
N THR A 70 -2.67 -6.35 23.54
CA THR A 70 -1.40 -6.64 22.85
C THR A 70 -0.76 -7.92 23.36
N VAL A 71 0.05 -8.53 22.52
CA VAL A 71 0.97 -9.62 22.84
C VAL A 71 2.38 -9.20 22.48
N GLY A 72 3.29 -9.32 23.43
CA GLY A 72 4.70 -9.01 23.26
C GLY A 72 5.57 -10.06 23.94
N ARG A 73 6.88 -9.79 24.02
CA ARG A 73 7.84 -10.72 24.67
C ARG A 73 7.54 -10.98 26.14
N SER A 74 6.97 -10.00 26.83
CA SER A 74 6.59 -10.10 28.26
C SER A 74 5.20 -10.69 28.48
N GLY A 75 4.51 -11.14 27.45
CA GLY A 75 3.16 -11.70 27.49
C GLY A 75 2.08 -10.74 27.02
N VAL A 76 0.89 -10.84 27.58
CA VAL A 76 -0.28 -10.03 27.25
C VAL A 76 -0.28 -8.73 28.04
N SER A 77 -0.58 -7.61 27.38
CA SER A 77 -0.75 -6.30 28.01
C SER A 77 -1.97 -5.58 27.44
N ILE A 78 -2.51 -4.64 28.21
CA ILE A 78 -3.62 -3.80 27.80
C ILE A 78 -3.22 -2.34 27.98
N PHE A 79 -3.31 -1.56 26.90
CA PHE A 79 -3.11 -0.12 26.94
C PHE A 79 -4.47 0.58 26.85
N THR A 80 -4.63 1.67 27.58
CA THR A 80 -5.84 2.50 27.51
C THR A 80 -5.52 3.81 26.80
N ALA A 81 -6.37 4.23 25.86
CA ALA A 81 -6.17 5.45 25.09
C ALA A 81 -7.50 6.19 24.88
N LYS A 82 -7.44 7.54 24.86
CA LYS A 82 -8.61 8.39 24.53
C LYS A 82 -8.84 8.49 23.02
N ALA A 83 -7.77 8.36 22.24
CA ALA A 83 -7.82 8.38 20.79
C ALA A 83 -6.80 7.38 20.23
N LEU A 84 -7.08 6.86 19.03
CA LEU A 84 -6.25 5.89 18.33
C LEU A 84 -5.91 6.40 16.94
N VAL A 85 -4.65 6.23 16.52
CA VAL A 85 -4.24 6.40 15.13
C VAL A 85 -3.86 5.03 14.58
N LEU A 86 -4.62 4.53 13.61
CA LEU A 86 -4.37 3.27 12.92
C LEU A 86 -3.45 3.53 11.72
N ALA A 87 -2.19 3.15 11.86
CA ALA A 87 -1.14 3.25 10.84
C ALA A 87 -0.66 1.85 10.43
N THR A 88 -1.60 0.93 10.24
CA THR A 88 -1.36 -0.50 10.02
C THR A 88 -0.80 -0.84 8.64
N GLY A 89 -0.82 0.13 7.72
CA GLY A 89 -0.28 -0.04 6.39
C GLY A 89 -1.12 -0.94 5.50
N CYS A 90 -0.45 -1.70 4.64
CA CYS A 90 -1.09 -2.60 3.69
C CYS A 90 -0.29 -3.90 3.55
N ARG A 91 -0.91 -4.93 3.00
CA ARG A 91 -0.28 -6.20 2.61
C ARG A 91 -0.43 -6.45 1.12
N GLU A 92 0.43 -7.26 0.58
CA GLU A 92 0.41 -7.66 -0.81
C GLU A 92 -0.63 -8.77 -1.07
N ARG A 93 -1.22 -8.75 -2.26
CA ARG A 93 -2.11 -9.84 -2.70
C ARG A 93 -1.32 -11.12 -2.92
N THR A 94 -1.91 -12.22 -2.49
CA THR A 94 -1.36 -13.57 -2.64
C THR A 94 -1.78 -14.23 -3.97
N ALA A 95 -1.12 -15.32 -4.33
CA ALA A 95 -1.46 -16.11 -5.52
C ALA A 95 -2.94 -16.53 -5.57
N LYS A 96 -3.53 -16.88 -4.44
CA LYS A 96 -4.95 -17.27 -4.36
C LYS A 96 -5.92 -16.12 -4.66
N GLN A 97 -5.56 -14.91 -4.27
CA GLN A 97 -6.39 -13.72 -4.51
C GLN A 97 -6.39 -13.25 -5.97
N VAL A 98 -5.44 -13.74 -6.77
CA VAL A 98 -5.38 -13.51 -8.23
C VAL A 98 -5.61 -14.80 -9.02
N PHE A 99 -6.26 -15.78 -8.40
CA PHE A 99 -6.72 -17.02 -9.01
C PHE A 99 -5.62 -17.89 -9.66
N ILE A 100 -4.41 -17.86 -9.15
CA ILE A 100 -3.36 -18.79 -9.56
C ILE A 100 -3.61 -20.15 -8.93
N HIS A 101 -3.82 -21.15 -9.77
CA HIS A 101 -4.11 -22.53 -9.38
C HIS A 101 -2.83 -23.37 -9.25
N GLY A 102 -3.00 -24.64 -8.84
CA GLY A 102 -1.93 -25.61 -8.75
C GLY A 102 -1.58 -25.99 -7.32
N THR A 103 -0.37 -26.50 -7.13
CA THR A 103 0.18 -26.95 -5.85
C THR A 103 0.60 -25.77 -4.96
N ARG A 104 1.23 -26.03 -3.81
CA ARG A 104 1.79 -25.00 -2.93
C ARG A 104 3.28 -25.22 -2.70
N PRO A 105 4.10 -25.16 -3.74
CA PRO A 105 5.54 -25.35 -3.59
C PRO A 105 6.18 -24.12 -2.92
N ALA A 106 7.35 -24.29 -2.32
CA ALA A 106 8.23 -23.17 -2.03
C ALA A 106 8.62 -22.44 -3.34
N GLY A 107 8.95 -21.14 -3.26
CA GLY A 107 9.36 -20.36 -4.44
C GLY A 107 8.26 -19.47 -5.02
N VAL A 108 7.07 -19.42 -4.42
CA VAL A 108 6.03 -18.41 -4.76
C VAL A 108 6.04 -17.34 -3.69
N PHE A 109 6.53 -16.14 -4.05
CA PHE A 109 6.70 -15.00 -3.14
C PHE A 109 5.97 -13.77 -3.65
N THR A 110 5.56 -12.91 -2.74
CA THR A 110 5.22 -11.53 -3.10
C THR A 110 6.51 -10.72 -3.32
N ALA A 111 6.42 -9.61 -4.04
CA ALA A 111 7.58 -8.77 -4.34
C ALA A 111 8.22 -8.20 -3.07
N GLY A 112 7.41 -7.77 -2.10
CA GLY A 112 7.90 -7.30 -0.81
C GLY A 112 8.58 -8.39 0.01
N THR A 113 8.08 -9.64 -0.02
CA THR A 113 8.76 -10.77 0.61
C THR A 113 10.11 -11.07 -0.05
N ALA A 114 10.17 -11.06 -1.39
CA ALA A 114 11.44 -11.25 -2.11
C ALA A 114 12.42 -10.11 -1.80
N GLN A 115 11.93 -8.87 -1.73
CA GLN A 115 12.71 -7.70 -1.33
C GLN A 115 13.26 -7.82 0.09
N HIS A 116 12.45 -8.30 1.03
CA HIS A 116 12.88 -8.56 2.42
C HIS A 116 14.02 -9.58 2.49
N PHE A 117 13.88 -10.71 1.81
CA PHE A 117 14.94 -11.72 1.74
C PHE A 117 16.24 -11.15 1.18
N THR A 118 16.16 -10.45 0.07
CA THR A 118 17.35 -9.94 -0.62
C THR A 118 17.98 -8.78 0.13
N ASN A 119 17.19 -7.79 0.54
CA ASN A 119 17.72 -6.51 1.04
C ASN A 119 17.99 -6.50 2.54
N LEU A 120 17.24 -7.24 3.35
CA LEU A 120 17.42 -7.28 4.81
C LEU A 120 18.13 -8.54 5.32
N LEU A 121 17.88 -9.68 4.68
CA LEU A 121 18.45 -10.96 5.13
C LEU A 121 19.67 -11.41 4.33
N GLY A 122 19.98 -10.75 3.21
CA GLY A 122 21.07 -11.16 2.32
C GLY A 122 20.87 -12.55 1.69
N LEU A 123 19.61 -12.98 1.55
CA LEU A 123 19.24 -14.28 1.02
C LEU A 123 18.74 -14.14 -0.42
N MET A 124 19.17 -15.03 -1.30
CA MET A 124 18.73 -15.08 -2.68
C MET A 124 17.51 -16.00 -2.84
N PRO A 125 16.29 -15.45 -3.06
CA PRO A 125 15.08 -16.27 -3.15
C PRO A 125 14.97 -17.03 -4.48
N ALA A 126 15.69 -16.60 -5.54
CA ALA A 126 15.52 -17.08 -6.90
C ALA A 126 16.84 -17.39 -7.62
N LYS A 127 16.86 -18.43 -8.47
CA LYS A 127 17.88 -18.62 -9.51
C LYS A 127 17.33 -18.27 -10.89
N LYS A 128 16.10 -18.73 -11.20
CA LYS A 128 15.34 -18.39 -12.41
C LYS A 128 13.93 -17.98 -12.01
N CYS A 129 13.54 -16.74 -12.24
CA CYS A 129 12.24 -16.26 -11.82
C CYS A 129 11.40 -15.68 -12.94
N VAL A 130 10.10 -15.79 -12.75
CA VAL A 130 9.04 -15.08 -13.46
C VAL A 130 8.46 -14.06 -12.50
N ILE A 131 8.15 -12.86 -12.98
CA ILE A 131 7.51 -11.80 -12.19
C ILE A 131 6.15 -11.51 -12.79
N LEU A 132 5.08 -11.52 -11.99
CA LEU A 132 3.73 -11.15 -12.37
C LEU A 132 3.37 -9.79 -11.79
N GLY A 133 2.96 -8.86 -12.66
CA GLY A 133 2.71 -7.46 -12.41
C GLY A 133 3.88 -6.59 -12.87
N SER A 134 3.59 -5.37 -13.32
CA SER A 134 4.56 -4.40 -13.86
C SER A 134 4.58 -3.08 -13.08
N GLY A 135 4.10 -3.06 -11.84
CA GLY A 135 4.23 -1.90 -10.96
C GLY A 135 5.70 -1.66 -10.56
N ASP A 136 6.01 -0.48 -10.03
CA ASP A 136 7.40 -0.07 -9.75
C ASP A 136 8.18 -1.07 -8.90
N ILE A 137 7.57 -1.67 -7.89
CA ILE A 137 8.24 -2.67 -7.05
C ILE A 137 8.61 -3.93 -7.85
N ALA A 138 7.76 -4.37 -8.80
CA ALA A 138 8.08 -5.47 -9.70
C ALA A 138 9.32 -5.15 -10.55
N LEU A 139 9.35 -3.96 -11.13
CA LEU A 139 10.45 -3.50 -12.00
C LEU A 139 11.75 -3.37 -11.21
N ILE A 140 11.71 -2.75 -10.04
CA ILE A 140 12.85 -2.62 -9.13
C ILE A 140 13.38 -3.99 -8.72
N MET A 141 12.49 -4.93 -8.39
CA MET A 141 12.90 -6.30 -8.03
C MET A 141 13.44 -7.08 -9.22
N ALA A 142 12.92 -6.88 -10.44
CA ALA A 142 13.50 -7.48 -11.64
C ALA A 142 14.97 -7.08 -11.80
N ARG A 143 15.26 -5.78 -11.73
CA ARG A 143 16.63 -5.25 -11.75
C ARG A 143 17.45 -5.78 -10.57
N ARG A 144 16.91 -5.71 -9.34
CA ARG A 144 17.63 -6.10 -8.12
C ARG A 144 18.07 -7.57 -8.18
N LEU A 145 17.18 -8.48 -8.51
CA LEU A 145 17.47 -9.91 -8.60
C LEU A 145 18.47 -10.21 -9.72
N THR A 146 18.40 -9.51 -10.85
CA THR A 146 19.37 -9.62 -11.95
C THR A 146 20.77 -9.22 -11.48
N LEU A 147 20.89 -8.10 -10.76
CA LEU A 147 22.17 -7.64 -10.18
C LEU A 147 22.77 -8.63 -9.17
N GLU A 148 21.92 -9.34 -8.44
CA GLU A 148 22.33 -10.38 -7.50
C GLU A 148 22.60 -11.74 -8.19
N GLY A 149 22.49 -11.83 -9.50
CA GLY A 149 22.85 -13.02 -10.30
C GLY A 149 21.71 -13.99 -10.59
N ALA A 150 20.45 -13.65 -10.29
CA ALA A 150 19.31 -14.44 -10.75
C ALA A 150 19.00 -14.14 -12.23
N LYS A 151 18.47 -15.14 -12.93
CA LYS A 151 17.92 -14.94 -14.27
C LYS A 151 16.44 -14.60 -14.18
N VAL A 152 16.09 -13.34 -14.45
CA VAL A 152 14.70 -12.94 -14.63
C VAL A 152 14.27 -13.30 -16.04
N LEU A 153 13.32 -14.23 -16.18
CA LEU A 153 12.87 -14.76 -17.48
C LEU A 153 11.91 -13.79 -18.18
N GLY A 154 11.22 -12.97 -17.42
CA GLY A 154 10.33 -11.94 -17.92
C GLY A 154 9.40 -11.40 -16.84
N VAL A 155 8.86 -10.22 -17.12
CA VAL A 155 7.79 -9.57 -16.39
C VAL A 155 6.51 -9.71 -17.19
N TYR A 156 5.43 -10.16 -16.56
CA TYR A 156 4.13 -10.40 -17.17
C TYR A 156 3.09 -9.49 -16.54
N GLU A 157 2.32 -8.79 -17.38
CA GLU A 157 1.31 -7.84 -16.97
C GLU A 157 -0.04 -8.19 -17.63
N ALA A 158 -1.09 -8.28 -16.82
CA ALA A 158 -2.44 -8.58 -17.31
C ALA A 158 -3.04 -7.43 -18.13
N LYS A 159 -2.68 -6.19 -17.82
CA LYS A 159 -3.13 -5.02 -18.58
C LYS A 159 -2.44 -4.91 -19.94
N PRO A 160 -3.06 -4.20 -20.90
CA PRO A 160 -2.43 -3.91 -22.18
C PRO A 160 -1.32 -2.83 -22.09
N THR A 161 -1.19 -2.16 -20.95
CA THR A 161 -0.17 -1.14 -20.67
C THR A 161 0.57 -1.46 -19.38
N PRO A 162 1.85 -1.08 -19.24
CA PRO A 162 2.60 -1.24 -18.01
C PRO A 162 2.04 -0.32 -16.91
N SER A 163 2.17 -0.74 -15.66
CA SER A 163 1.66 0.01 -14.49
C SER A 163 2.72 0.85 -13.79
N GLY A 164 4.01 0.60 -14.03
CA GLY A 164 5.11 1.32 -13.41
C GLY A 164 5.53 2.56 -14.21
N LEU A 165 6.32 3.42 -13.58
CA LEU A 165 6.83 4.63 -14.18
C LEU A 165 7.75 4.32 -15.38
N THR A 166 7.67 5.14 -16.45
CA THR A 166 8.49 5.01 -17.66
C THR A 166 9.99 4.95 -17.34
N ARG A 167 10.45 5.74 -16.37
CA ARG A 167 11.84 5.70 -15.91
C ARG A 167 12.23 4.30 -15.42
N ASN A 168 11.38 3.66 -14.64
CA ASN A 168 11.65 2.32 -14.10
C ASN A 168 11.57 1.24 -15.18
N LEU A 169 10.71 1.39 -16.19
CA LEU A 169 10.70 0.50 -17.37
C LEU A 169 12.06 0.50 -18.08
N HIS A 170 12.63 1.69 -18.30
CA HIS A 170 13.95 1.80 -18.92
C HIS A 170 15.04 1.24 -18.02
N GLN A 171 15.20 1.79 -16.81
CA GLN A 171 16.32 1.48 -15.91
C GLN A 171 16.27 0.06 -15.31
N CYS A 172 15.11 -0.57 -15.27
CA CYS A 172 14.96 -1.87 -14.62
C CYS A 172 14.73 -3.03 -15.60
N LEU A 173 14.19 -2.77 -16.78
CA LEU A 173 13.97 -3.82 -17.78
C LEU A 173 14.83 -3.65 -19.02
N HIS A 174 14.76 -2.49 -19.70
CA HIS A 174 15.45 -2.29 -20.98
C HIS A 174 16.97 -2.35 -20.83
N ASP A 175 17.55 -1.73 -19.79
CA ASP A 175 18.99 -1.73 -19.53
C ASP A 175 19.54 -3.13 -19.18
N TYR A 176 18.65 -4.09 -18.86
CA TYR A 176 19.00 -5.46 -18.49
C TYR A 176 18.45 -6.53 -19.44
N ASP A 177 17.90 -6.11 -20.60
CA ASP A 177 17.28 -7.01 -21.59
C ASP A 177 16.22 -7.95 -21.00
N ILE A 178 15.47 -7.48 -19.99
CA ILE A 178 14.39 -8.25 -19.36
C ILE A 178 13.09 -8.02 -20.15
N PRO A 179 12.50 -9.11 -20.73
CA PRO A 179 11.30 -8.97 -21.54
C PRO A 179 10.07 -8.62 -20.72
N LEU A 180 9.24 -7.69 -21.23
CA LEU A 180 7.92 -7.34 -20.71
C LEU A 180 6.83 -7.91 -21.63
N HIS A 181 5.92 -8.70 -21.06
CA HIS A 181 4.79 -9.33 -21.76
C HIS A 181 3.48 -8.73 -21.24
N LEU A 182 2.86 -7.87 -22.03
CA LEU A 182 1.56 -7.25 -21.74
C LEU A 182 0.41 -8.18 -22.16
N SER A 183 -0.76 -7.99 -21.55
CA SER A 183 -1.94 -8.85 -21.76
C SER A 183 -1.67 -10.33 -21.48
N HIS A 184 -0.86 -10.61 -20.45
CA HIS A 184 -0.54 -11.97 -20.01
C HIS A 184 -0.67 -12.11 -18.50
N THR A 185 -1.07 -13.28 -18.03
CA THR A 185 -1.14 -13.63 -16.60
C THR A 185 -0.61 -15.03 -16.34
N VAL A 186 -0.26 -15.29 -15.08
CA VAL A 186 0.04 -16.63 -14.59
C VAL A 186 -1.24 -17.29 -14.12
N THR A 187 -1.58 -18.47 -14.65
CA THR A 187 -2.80 -19.21 -14.33
C THR A 187 -2.56 -20.38 -13.40
N ARG A 188 -1.35 -20.97 -13.45
CA ARG A 188 -1.03 -22.16 -12.65
C ARG A 188 0.45 -22.23 -12.28
N VAL A 189 0.71 -22.85 -11.12
CA VAL A 189 2.05 -23.22 -10.66
C VAL A 189 2.20 -24.74 -10.61
N PHE A 190 3.43 -25.24 -10.88
CA PHE A 190 3.80 -26.65 -10.87
C PHE A 190 5.02 -26.86 -9.98
N GLY A 191 5.05 -27.95 -9.27
CA GLY A 191 6.12 -28.35 -8.36
C GLY A 191 5.53 -28.98 -7.10
N VAL A 192 6.33 -29.72 -6.35
CA VAL A 192 5.96 -30.33 -5.07
C VAL A 192 6.67 -29.62 -3.93
N ASP A 193 7.96 -29.84 -3.78
CA ASP A 193 8.75 -29.18 -2.72
C ASP A 193 9.08 -27.73 -3.08
N ARG A 194 9.46 -27.50 -4.34
CA ARG A 194 9.75 -26.17 -4.89
C ARG A 194 9.08 -25.99 -6.24
N LEU A 195 8.89 -24.72 -6.62
CA LEU A 195 8.38 -24.35 -7.94
C LEU A 195 9.31 -24.89 -9.03
N GLU A 196 8.74 -25.55 -10.04
CA GLU A 196 9.44 -26.09 -11.20
C GLU A 196 9.05 -25.36 -12.49
N ALA A 197 7.81 -24.87 -12.56
CA ALA A 197 7.31 -24.12 -13.69
C ALA A 197 6.05 -23.31 -13.33
N VAL A 198 5.74 -22.34 -14.18
CA VAL A 198 4.46 -21.64 -14.21
C VAL A 198 3.77 -21.81 -15.55
N GLU A 199 2.45 -21.76 -15.56
CA GLU A 199 1.64 -21.65 -16.77
C GLU A 199 1.26 -20.18 -16.98
N ILE A 200 1.51 -19.67 -18.18
CA ILE A 200 1.20 -18.31 -18.58
C ILE A 200 0.17 -18.36 -19.70
N SER A 201 -0.88 -17.54 -19.58
CA SER A 201 -1.91 -17.35 -20.61
C SER A 201 -1.97 -15.91 -21.07
N LYS A 202 -2.34 -15.71 -22.33
CA LYS A 202 -2.86 -14.40 -22.76
C LYS A 202 -4.20 -14.13 -22.08
N VAL A 203 -4.52 -12.86 -21.88
CA VAL A 203 -5.82 -12.43 -21.37
C VAL A 203 -6.54 -11.53 -22.36
N ASP A 204 -7.86 -11.55 -22.27
CA ASP A 204 -8.74 -10.63 -23.01
C ASP A 204 -8.82 -9.24 -22.35
N GLU A 205 -9.65 -8.36 -22.88
CA GLU A 205 -9.88 -6.99 -22.37
C GLU A 205 -10.44 -6.94 -20.94
N ASN A 206 -11.07 -8.03 -20.48
CA ASN A 206 -11.57 -8.19 -19.12
C ASN A 206 -10.55 -8.88 -18.19
N MET A 207 -9.28 -9.01 -18.64
CA MET A 207 -8.21 -9.72 -17.93
C MET A 207 -8.52 -11.20 -17.68
N THR A 208 -9.42 -11.82 -18.48
CA THR A 208 -9.77 -13.23 -18.38
C THR A 208 -8.84 -14.07 -19.25
N PRO A 209 -8.24 -15.18 -18.72
CA PRO A 209 -7.35 -16.04 -19.49
C PRO A 209 -8.03 -16.63 -20.73
N ILE A 210 -7.39 -16.50 -21.89
CA ILE A 210 -7.90 -17.02 -23.16
C ILE A 210 -7.52 -18.49 -23.30
N PRO A 211 -8.50 -19.42 -23.43
CA PRO A 211 -8.22 -20.84 -23.62
C PRO A 211 -7.38 -21.12 -24.88
N GLY A 212 -6.45 -22.07 -24.78
CA GLY A 212 -5.57 -22.47 -25.88
C GLY A 212 -4.32 -21.61 -26.08
N THR A 213 -4.14 -20.56 -25.23
CA THR A 213 -2.94 -19.70 -25.27
C THR A 213 -1.92 -20.03 -24.22
N GLN A 214 -2.15 -21.09 -23.42
CA GLN A 214 -1.30 -21.50 -22.32
C GLN A 214 0.08 -21.90 -22.81
N SER A 215 1.10 -21.41 -22.13
CA SER A 215 2.48 -21.81 -22.30
C SER A 215 3.13 -22.10 -20.94
N ARG A 216 4.00 -23.13 -20.90
CA ARG A 216 4.73 -23.50 -19.70
C ARG A 216 6.12 -22.85 -19.72
N VAL A 217 6.47 -22.17 -18.61
CA VAL A 217 7.78 -21.56 -18.41
C VAL A 217 8.45 -22.20 -17.20
N GLU A 218 9.59 -22.83 -17.40
CA GLU A 218 10.38 -23.46 -16.35
C GLU A 218 11.12 -22.41 -15.52
N CYS A 219 10.82 -22.36 -14.22
CA CYS A 219 11.41 -21.44 -13.26
C CYS A 219 11.33 -22.04 -11.85
N ASP A 220 12.22 -21.62 -10.96
CA ASP A 220 12.22 -22.03 -9.55
C ASP A 220 11.53 -21.00 -8.62
N THR A 221 11.15 -19.86 -9.17
CA THR A 221 10.53 -18.78 -8.40
C THR A 221 9.51 -17.99 -9.22
N LEU A 222 8.36 -17.74 -8.61
CA LEU A 222 7.34 -16.79 -9.08
C LEU A 222 7.25 -15.64 -8.08
N ILE A 223 7.41 -14.42 -8.58
CA ILE A 223 7.28 -13.20 -7.78
C ILE A 223 5.99 -12.48 -8.17
N LEU A 224 5.18 -12.13 -7.18
CA LEU A 224 3.88 -11.49 -7.34
C LEU A 224 3.96 -10.03 -6.93
N SER A 225 3.66 -9.13 -7.85
CA SER A 225 3.48 -7.69 -7.61
C SER A 225 2.12 -7.25 -8.16
N VAL A 226 1.06 -7.82 -7.61
CA VAL A 226 -0.31 -7.79 -8.17
C VAL A 226 -1.27 -6.93 -7.35
N GLY A 227 -0.73 -5.95 -6.67
CA GLY A 227 -1.45 -4.95 -5.91
C GLY A 227 -1.46 -5.19 -4.40
N LEU A 228 -1.92 -4.17 -3.70
CA LEU A 228 -1.90 -4.05 -2.25
C LEU A 228 -3.33 -4.07 -1.69
N ILE A 229 -3.46 -4.48 -0.43
CA ILE A 229 -4.70 -4.47 0.35
C ILE A 229 -4.43 -3.73 1.65
N PRO A 230 -5.13 -2.63 1.95
CA PRO A 230 -5.07 -1.97 3.25
C PRO A 230 -5.35 -2.94 4.41
N GLU A 231 -4.55 -2.90 5.48
CA GLU A 231 -4.72 -3.77 6.66
C GLU A 231 -5.64 -3.13 7.68
N ASN A 232 -6.91 -3.50 7.66
CA ASN A 232 -7.97 -2.87 8.43
C ASN A 232 -8.76 -3.81 9.35
N GLU A 233 -8.27 -5.00 9.63
CA GLU A 233 -8.93 -5.97 10.52
C GLU A 233 -9.13 -5.38 11.93
N LEU A 234 -8.16 -4.59 12.44
CA LEU A 234 -8.31 -3.89 13.71
C LEU A 234 -9.35 -2.77 13.63
N ALA A 235 -9.42 -2.04 12.52
CA ALA A 235 -10.44 -1.01 12.29
C ALA A 235 -11.84 -1.63 12.26
N GLU A 236 -12.02 -2.73 11.53
CA GLU A 236 -13.29 -3.46 11.46
C GLU A 236 -13.71 -4.01 12.84
N SER A 237 -12.74 -4.48 13.65
CA SER A 237 -13.02 -5.04 14.97
C SER A 237 -13.66 -4.03 15.94
N VAL A 238 -13.38 -2.72 15.77
CA VAL A 238 -14.02 -1.67 16.56
C VAL A 238 -15.22 -1.01 15.85
N GLY A 239 -15.68 -1.58 14.73
CA GLY A 239 -16.87 -1.14 14.00
C GLY A 239 -16.63 0.00 13.01
N VAL A 240 -15.41 0.28 12.61
CA VAL A 240 -15.09 1.28 11.58
C VAL A 240 -15.66 0.83 10.24
N LYS A 241 -16.37 1.73 9.55
CA LYS A 241 -16.88 1.48 8.19
C LYS A 241 -15.75 1.62 7.18
N LEU A 242 -15.60 0.61 6.32
CA LEU A 242 -14.66 0.65 5.21
C LEU A 242 -15.34 1.12 3.92
N ASP A 243 -14.60 1.86 3.11
CA ASP A 243 -14.98 2.23 1.75
C ASP A 243 -14.74 1.03 0.81
N PRO A 244 -15.75 0.57 0.05
CA PRO A 244 -15.61 -0.60 -0.82
C PRO A 244 -14.62 -0.40 -1.97
N ARG A 245 -14.26 0.84 -2.32
CA ARG A 245 -13.35 1.19 -3.41
C ARG A 245 -11.90 1.26 -2.93
N THR A 246 -11.63 2.02 -1.86
CA THR A 246 -10.27 2.12 -1.28
C THR A 246 -9.90 0.91 -0.45
N LYS A 247 -10.88 0.17 0.10
CA LYS A 247 -10.73 -0.87 1.14
C LYS A 247 -10.17 -0.33 2.45
N GLY A 248 -10.06 0.98 2.60
CA GLY A 248 -9.67 1.68 3.82
C GLY A 248 -10.86 2.29 4.54
N PRO A 249 -10.68 2.83 5.75
CA PRO A 249 -11.71 3.49 6.51
C PRO A 249 -12.35 4.68 5.77
N VAL A 250 -13.67 4.81 5.90
CA VAL A 250 -14.36 6.07 5.56
C VAL A 250 -13.95 7.11 6.60
N CYS A 251 -13.36 8.21 6.19
CA CYS A 251 -12.87 9.27 7.07
C CYS A 251 -13.32 10.65 6.65
N ASP A 252 -13.16 11.62 7.57
CA ASP A 252 -13.32 13.04 7.30
C ASP A 252 -11.97 13.72 7.02
N GLY A 253 -12.00 15.03 6.76
CA GLY A 253 -10.82 15.84 6.45
C GLY A 253 -9.75 15.89 7.55
N GLN A 254 -10.09 15.45 8.76
CA GLN A 254 -9.18 15.32 9.90
C GLN A 254 -8.66 13.89 10.08
N CYS A 255 -8.86 13.01 9.10
CA CYS A 255 -8.53 11.58 9.13
C CYS A 255 -9.29 10.79 10.20
N MET A 256 -10.33 11.34 10.83
CA MET A 256 -11.17 10.64 11.80
C MET A 256 -12.14 9.73 11.05
N THR A 257 -12.20 8.48 11.49
CA THR A 257 -13.03 7.44 10.86
C THR A 257 -14.52 7.59 11.22
N SER A 258 -15.34 6.60 10.86
CA SER A 258 -16.75 6.54 11.27
C SER A 258 -16.94 6.35 12.79
N ILE A 259 -15.88 6.02 13.53
CA ILE A 259 -15.88 5.88 15.00
C ILE A 259 -15.12 7.06 15.60
N ASP A 260 -15.80 7.81 16.47
CA ASP A 260 -15.21 8.96 17.16
C ASP A 260 -13.98 8.54 17.98
N GLY A 261 -12.89 9.28 17.85
CA GLY A 261 -11.61 9.03 18.49
C GLY A 261 -10.73 7.99 17.77
N VAL A 262 -11.20 7.40 16.67
CA VAL A 262 -10.39 6.50 15.83
C VAL A 262 -10.02 7.20 14.53
N PHE A 263 -8.72 7.37 14.30
CA PHE A 263 -8.13 7.99 13.11
C PHE A 263 -7.40 6.92 12.30
N SER A 264 -7.29 7.13 11.01
CA SER A 264 -6.51 6.25 10.12
C SER A 264 -5.65 7.05 9.17
N CYS A 265 -4.47 6.53 8.82
CA CYS A 265 -3.54 7.21 7.93
C CYS A 265 -2.74 6.23 7.07
N GLY A 266 -2.06 6.81 6.08
CA GLY A 266 -1.18 6.09 5.17
C GLY A 266 -1.89 5.00 4.37
N ASN A 267 -1.19 3.90 4.08
CA ASN A 267 -1.71 2.84 3.23
C ASN A 267 -2.82 1.99 3.90
N ALA A 268 -3.07 2.18 5.19
CA ALA A 268 -4.26 1.64 5.84
C ALA A 268 -5.53 2.41 5.43
N LEU A 269 -5.42 3.71 5.16
CA LEU A 269 -6.52 4.56 4.73
C LEU A 269 -6.82 4.40 3.23
N HIS A 270 -5.80 4.54 2.40
CA HIS A 270 -5.81 4.19 0.98
C HIS A 270 -4.37 3.97 0.50
N VAL A 271 -4.19 3.19 -0.57
CA VAL A 271 -2.85 2.96 -1.14
C VAL A 271 -2.36 4.23 -1.82
N ASN A 272 -1.25 4.77 -1.33
CA ASN A 272 -0.59 5.96 -1.86
C ASN A 272 0.50 5.59 -2.87
N ASP A 273 0.71 6.44 -3.87
CA ASP A 273 1.77 6.27 -4.86
C ASP A 273 3.13 6.82 -4.35
N LEU A 274 3.10 7.80 -3.42
CA LEU A 274 4.29 8.40 -2.83
C LEU A 274 4.24 8.36 -1.30
N VAL A 275 5.37 8.01 -0.68
CA VAL A 275 5.51 7.98 0.79
C VAL A 275 5.38 9.37 1.41
N ASP A 276 5.75 10.41 0.68
CA ASP A 276 5.60 11.80 1.13
C ASP A 276 4.14 12.12 1.49
N PHE A 277 3.18 11.62 0.70
CA PHE A 277 1.75 11.75 1.00
C PHE A 277 1.30 10.89 2.17
N VAL A 278 1.91 9.72 2.36
CA VAL A 278 1.70 8.89 3.56
C VAL A 278 2.09 9.66 4.82
N SER A 279 3.26 10.31 4.82
CA SER A 279 3.76 11.09 5.95
C SER A 279 2.88 12.31 6.22
N GLN A 280 2.50 13.07 5.18
CA GLN A 280 1.60 14.22 5.30
C GLN A 280 0.25 13.83 5.91
N ASN A 281 -0.32 12.74 5.45
CA ASN A 281 -1.58 12.21 5.95
C ASN A 281 -1.45 11.72 7.41
N ALA A 282 -0.32 11.08 7.76
CA ALA A 282 -0.03 10.63 9.11
C ALA A 282 0.16 11.80 10.10
N GLU A 283 0.80 12.88 9.66
CA GLU A 283 0.92 14.12 10.45
C GLU A 283 -0.45 14.73 10.73
N GLN A 284 -1.33 14.78 9.72
CA GLN A 284 -2.70 15.27 9.91
C GLN A 284 -3.46 14.40 10.92
N ALA A 285 -3.42 13.08 10.78
CA ALA A 285 -4.07 12.16 11.70
C ALA A 285 -3.54 12.29 13.13
N GLY A 286 -2.22 12.43 13.29
CA GLY A 286 -1.57 12.62 14.60
C GLY A 286 -1.98 13.94 15.27
N LYS A 287 -1.97 15.05 14.53
CA LYS A 287 -2.42 16.37 15.02
C LYS A 287 -3.89 16.33 15.46
N SER A 288 -4.74 15.73 14.64
CA SER A 288 -6.17 15.59 14.91
C SER A 288 -6.46 14.71 16.13
N ALA A 289 -5.76 13.59 16.26
CA ALA A 289 -5.88 12.71 17.42
C ALA A 289 -5.43 13.39 18.72
N ALA A 290 -4.35 14.17 18.68
CA ALA A 290 -3.87 14.94 19.84
C ALA A 290 -4.87 16.04 20.27
N ALA A 291 -5.57 16.63 19.32
CA ALA A 291 -6.58 17.67 19.58
C ALA A 291 -7.98 17.09 19.88
N TYR A 292 -8.14 15.77 19.83
CA TYR A 292 -9.45 15.12 20.01
C TYR A 292 -10.06 15.42 21.37
N SER A 293 -11.27 15.96 21.37
CA SER A 293 -12.00 16.37 22.58
C SER A 293 -13.43 15.81 22.68
N GLY A 294 -13.81 14.90 21.78
CA GLY A 294 -15.15 14.29 21.77
C GLY A 294 -16.27 15.23 21.32
N ARG A 295 -15.95 16.32 20.60
CA ARG A 295 -16.95 17.24 20.07
C ARG A 295 -17.81 16.58 19.01
N GLU A 296 -19.09 16.95 18.96
CA GLU A 296 -20.02 16.52 17.94
C GLU A 296 -19.56 16.92 16.53
N ARG A 297 -19.69 16.00 15.58
CA ARG A 297 -19.34 16.22 14.17
C ARG A 297 -20.58 16.50 13.32
N ARG A 298 -20.48 17.52 12.46
CA ARG A 298 -21.45 17.77 11.39
C ARG A 298 -20.84 17.38 10.05
N LEU A 299 -21.13 16.16 9.61
CA LEU A 299 -20.51 15.56 8.44
C LEU A 299 -21.33 15.80 7.18
N ILE A 300 -20.65 16.18 6.08
CA ILE A 300 -21.16 16.16 4.71
C ILE A 300 -20.35 15.18 3.88
N GLU A 301 -20.97 14.58 2.86
CA GLU A 301 -20.31 13.58 2.02
C GLU A 301 -19.64 14.21 0.80
N ILE A 302 -18.48 13.67 0.42
CA ILE A 302 -17.79 13.93 -0.85
C ILE A 302 -18.09 12.74 -1.78
N THR A 303 -18.76 13.01 -2.89
CA THR A 303 -19.10 12.01 -3.89
C THR A 303 -18.21 12.18 -5.11
N PRO A 304 -17.38 11.18 -5.47
CA PRO A 304 -16.59 11.22 -6.70
C PRO A 304 -17.51 11.12 -7.93
N GLY A 305 -17.23 11.94 -8.95
CA GLY A 305 -17.89 11.86 -10.25
C GLY A 305 -17.44 10.64 -11.06
N ASP A 306 -18.07 10.42 -12.23
CA ASP A 306 -17.93 9.20 -13.03
C ASP A 306 -16.49 8.91 -13.51
N GLY A 307 -15.67 9.94 -13.74
CA GLY A 307 -14.26 9.79 -14.12
C GLY A 307 -13.33 9.36 -12.97
N LEU A 308 -13.82 9.38 -11.72
CA LEU A 308 -13.02 9.04 -10.54
C LEU A 308 -13.39 7.67 -9.99
N LEU A 309 -12.37 6.90 -9.62
CA LEU A 309 -12.55 5.62 -8.93
C LEU A 309 -12.94 5.86 -7.46
N TYR A 310 -12.27 6.78 -6.79
CA TYR A 310 -12.57 7.20 -5.41
C TYR A 310 -12.02 8.61 -5.11
N ALA A 311 -12.48 9.17 -4.00
CA ALA A 311 -11.91 10.35 -3.35
C ALA A 311 -11.73 10.08 -1.85
N VAL A 312 -10.67 10.64 -1.26
CA VAL A 312 -10.35 10.59 0.19
C VAL A 312 -9.92 11.99 0.61
N PRO A 313 -10.50 12.54 1.69
CA PRO A 313 -11.53 11.97 2.56
C PRO A 313 -12.88 11.82 1.85
N GLN A 314 -13.72 10.91 2.36
CA GLN A 314 -15.09 10.75 1.86
C GLN A 314 -16.08 11.72 2.50
N ARG A 315 -15.65 12.43 3.53
CA ARG A 315 -16.50 13.37 4.29
C ARG A 315 -15.74 14.63 4.68
N LEU A 316 -16.46 15.69 4.94
CA LEU A 316 -15.94 16.88 5.62
C LEU A 316 -16.74 17.11 6.89
N ASN A 317 -16.06 17.52 7.97
CA ASN A 317 -16.70 17.94 9.21
C ASN A 317 -16.85 19.45 9.22
N LEU A 318 -18.06 19.95 9.09
CA LEU A 318 -18.35 21.40 9.04
C LEU A 318 -18.08 22.14 10.36
N ASN A 319 -17.85 21.41 11.46
CA ASN A 319 -17.50 22.01 12.76
C ASN A 319 -15.97 22.20 12.90
N GLU A 320 -15.18 21.80 11.90
CA GLU A 320 -13.72 21.95 11.86
C GLU A 320 -13.29 22.94 10.77
N ASP A 321 -12.06 23.44 10.88
CA ASP A 321 -11.47 24.27 9.82
C ASP A 321 -11.10 23.39 8.62
N ASN A 322 -11.85 23.56 7.53
CA ASN A 322 -11.62 22.86 6.26
C ASN A 322 -10.91 23.75 5.22
N SER A 323 -10.37 24.89 5.61
CA SER A 323 -9.72 25.84 4.69
C SER A 323 -8.53 25.24 3.91
N LYS A 324 -7.93 24.16 4.45
CA LYS A 324 -6.82 23.42 3.85
C LYS A 324 -7.05 21.92 4.01
N THR A 325 -8.03 21.39 3.30
CA THR A 325 -8.25 19.94 3.26
C THR A 325 -7.59 19.36 2.01
N ASP A 326 -6.67 18.44 2.19
CA ASP A 326 -6.06 17.68 1.09
C ASP A 326 -7.07 16.67 0.57
N LEU A 327 -7.26 16.65 -0.74
CA LEU A 327 -8.14 15.72 -1.42
C LEU A 327 -7.31 14.79 -2.29
N TYR A 328 -7.30 13.51 -1.96
CA TYR A 328 -6.69 12.45 -2.76
C TYR A 328 -7.77 11.79 -3.60
N PHE A 329 -7.46 11.53 -4.86
CA PHE A 329 -8.39 10.83 -5.76
C PHE A 329 -7.64 9.96 -6.75
N ARG A 330 -8.32 8.99 -7.31
CA ARG A 330 -7.77 8.14 -8.38
C ARG A 330 -8.72 8.14 -9.57
N VAL A 331 -8.17 8.38 -10.75
CA VAL A 331 -8.91 8.28 -12.02
C VAL A 331 -9.20 6.82 -12.35
N ARG A 332 -10.25 6.55 -13.11
CA ARG A 332 -10.62 5.20 -13.55
C ARG A 332 -9.68 4.70 -14.64
N GLU A 333 -9.34 5.57 -15.56
CA GLU A 333 -8.52 5.30 -16.74
C GLU A 333 -7.47 6.40 -16.87
N GLU A 334 -6.48 6.18 -17.70
CA GLU A 334 -5.47 7.18 -18.04
C GLU A 334 -6.12 8.29 -18.86
N GLU A 335 -6.03 9.52 -18.35
CA GLU A 335 -6.66 10.70 -18.94
C GLU A 335 -5.61 11.74 -19.30
N ASN A 336 -5.72 12.28 -20.51
CA ASN A 336 -4.87 13.39 -20.98
C ASN A 336 -5.66 14.69 -21.06
N ASN A 337 -5.07 15.78 -20.58
CA ASN A 337 -5.68 17.12 -20.63
C ASN A 337 -7.05 17.21 -19.96
N CYS A 338 -7.21 16.58 -18.81
CA CYS A 338 -8.47 16.57 -18.07
C CYS A 338 -8.64 17.82 -17.18
N VAL A 339 -9.88 18.09 -16.79
CA VAL A 339 -10.23 19.17 -15.86
C VAL A 339 -11.00 18.58 -14.70
N LEU A 340 -10.48 18.80 -13.49
CA LEU A 340 -11.20 18.47 -12.25
C LEU A 340 -12.13 19.64 -11.88
N HIS A 341 -13.40 19.34 -11.66
CA HIS A 341 -14.38 20.26 -11.13
C HIS A 341 -14.86 19.79 -9.77
N ILE A 342 -14.99 20.69 -8.80
CA ILE A 342 -15.62 20.41 -7.51
C ILE A 342 -16.84 21.30 -7.35
N TYR A 343 -17.96 20.70 -6.98
CA TYR A 343 -19.24 21.38 -6.78
C TYR A 343 -19.69 21.25 -5.32
N ALA A 344 -20.28 22.34 -4.78
CA ALA A 344 -21.01 22.30 -3.53
C ALA A 344 -22.40 22.88 -3.79
N ASP A 345 -23.46 22.15 -3.42
CA ASP A 345 -24.85 22.55 -3.64
C ASP A 345 -25.15 22.99 -5.08
N GLY A 346 -24.56 22.28 -6.06
CA GLY A 346 -24.71 22.57 -7.49
C GLY A 346 -23.88 23.75 -8.02
N LYS A 347 -23.13 24.45 -7.16
CA LYS A 347 -22.25 25.55 -7.55
C LYS A 347 -20.80 25.06 -7.66
N GLU A 348 -20.13 25.39 -8.77
CA GLU A 348 -18.70 25.12 -8.93
C GLU A 348 -17.89 25.98 -7.95
N ILE A 349 -17.10 25.32 -7.10
CA ILE A 349 -16.24 25.97 -6.10
C ILE A 349 -14.76 25.84 -6.43
N LEU A 350 -14.37 24.88 -7.30
CA LEU A 350 -13.00 24.70 -7.77
C LEU A 350 -13.00 24.13 -9.18
N LYS A 351 -12.10 24.66 -10.01
CA LYS A 351 -11.77 24.13 -11.33
C LYS A 351 -10.26 24.07 -11.48
N LYS A 352 -9.72 22.89 -11.73
CA LYS A 352 -8.26 22.69 -11.91
C LYS A 352 -7.97 21.85 -13.14
N ARG A 353 -7.11 22.36 -14.02
CA ARG A 353 -6.67 21.66 -15.23
C ARG A 353 -5.41 20.86 -14.95
N TYR A 354 -5.37 19.65 -15.46
CA TYR A 354 -4.21 18.76 -15.47
C TYR A 354 -3.83 18.50 -16.94
N ALA A 355 -2.56 18.72 -17.26
CA ALA A 355 -2.02 18.72 -18.62
C ALA A 355 -1.20 17.45 -18.93
N PHE A 356 -1.63 16.30 -18.46
CA PHE A 356 -0.92 15.03 -18.75
C PHE A 356 -1.65 14.25 -19.81
#